data_26695bb36e4d0f2522573cf38221bbb8
#
_entry.id   26695bb36e4d0f2522573cf38221bbb8
#
_cell.length_a   1.000
_cell.length_b   1.000
_cell.length_c   1.000
_cell.angle_alpha   90.00
_cell.angle_beta   90.00
_cell.angle_gamma   90.00
#
_symmetry.space_group_name_H-M   'P 1'
#
loop_
_entity.id
_entity.type
_entity.pdbx_description
1 polymer ?
#
loop_
_entity_poly.entity_id
_entity_poly.type
_entity_poly.pdbx_seq_one_letter_code
_entity_poly.pdbx_strand_id
1 'polypeptide(L)'
;MAKDQKLTSLDLYKVLMFESARRIEAMNFILAGGTRLSEGIIRELCYLQLRMLCEAIALACLVAHGDIAEAHTRRFEREWSADKIIKQLEALNPHFFPQQAEFAPGSIKANTKPNALKKSELLDLYNKCGGLLHRGTLKKLASTSPFGERINAPDIVNWTQKIEDLLGSHIIPLKLTTDATTVTSVIL
;
A
#
# COMPACT_ATOMS: atom_id res chain seq x y z
N MET A 1 0.36 -31.66 18.87
CA MET A 1 0.00 -30.23 19.00
C MET A 1 1.18 -29.43 18.47
N ALA A 2 1.06 -28.85 17.26
CA ALA A 2 2.08 -27.96 16.71
C ALA A 2 2.10 -26.71 17.60
N LYS A 3 3.28 -26.32 18.12
CA LYS A 3 3.47 -25.04 18.80
C LYS A 3 3.13 -23.96 17.77
N ASP A 4 2.16 -23.09 18.05
CA ASP A 4 1.92 -21.86 17.30
C ASP A 4 3.23 -21.05 17.29
N GLN A 5 3.95 -21.15 16.21
CA GLN A 5 5.19 -20.39 16.02
C GLN A 5 4.77 -18.96 15.74
N LYS A 6 4.99 -18.07 16.70
CA LYS A 6 4.68 -16.64 16.55
C LYS A 6 5.49 -16.09 15.38
N LEU A 7 4.81 -15.55 14.36
CA LEU A 7 5.45 -14.93 13.20
C LEU A 7 6.35 -13.76 13.64
N THR A 8 7.50 -13.64 13.01
CA THR A 8 8.39 -12.49 13.21
C THR A 8 7.88 -11.27 12.43
N SER A 9 8.35 -10.08 12.76
CA SER A 9 8.05 -8.85 11.98
C SER A 9 8.44 -9.03 10.51
N LEU A 10 9.55 -9.68 10.23
CA LEU A 10 9.97 -9.98 8.86
C LEU A 10 9.00 -10.92 8.13
N ASP A 11 8.48 -11.94 8.81
CA ASP A 11 7.50 -12.86 8.22
C ASP A 11 6.19 -12.15 7.90
N LEU A 12 5.72 -11.30 8.81
CA LEU A 12 4.51 -10.47 8.59
C LEU A 12 4.72 -9.49 7.43
N TYR A 13 5.89 -8.87 7.36
CA TYR A 13 6.23 -8.00 6.24
C TYR A 13 6.19 -8.74 4.90
N LYS A 14 6.81 -9.91 4.81
CA LYS A 14 6.78 -10.76 3.61
C LYS A 14 5.36 -11.15 3.20
N VAL A 15 4.50 -11.50 4.18
CA VAL A 15 3.08 -11.81 3.92
C VAL A 15 2.38 -10.63 3.26
N LEU A 16 2.56 -9.40 3.78
CA LEU A 16 1.95 -8.20 3.21
C LEU A 16 2.48 -7.88 1.80
N MET A 17 3.77 -8.09 1.55
CA MET A 17 4.36 -7.91 0.22
C MET A 17 3.83 -8.94 -0.78
N PHE A 18 3.76 -10.22 -0.38
CA PHE A 18 3.18 -11.27 -1.20
C PHE A 18 1.70 -11.03 -1.52
N GLU A 19 0.92 -10.59 -0.52
CA GLU A 19 -0.46 -10.18 -0.72
C GLU A 19 -0.57 -9.03 -1.72
N SER A 20 0.30 -8.03 -1.60
CA SER A 20 0.34 -6.88 -2.51
C SER A 20 0.61 -7.30 -3.96
N ALA A 21 1.57 -8.18 -4.19
CA ALA A 21 1.88 -8.71 -5.51
C ALA A 21 0.67 -9.44 -6.13
N ARG A 22 -0.02 -10.28 -5.36
CA ARG A 22 -1.22 -10.99 -5.83
C ARG A 22 -2.38 -10.06 -6.16
N ARG A 23 -2.56 -8.98 -5.42
CA ARG A 23 -3.60 -7.97 -5.71
C ARG A 23 -3.32 -7.23 -7.01
N ILE A 24 -2.06 -6.89 -7.26
CA ILE A 24 -1.61 -6.27 -8.51
C ILE A 24 -1.83 -7.23 -9.69
N GLU A 25 -1.41 -8.49 -9.55
CA GLU A 25 -1.63 -9.52 -10.57
C GLU A 25 -3.13 -9.70 -10.91
N ALA A 26 -3.98 -9.73 -9.90
CA ALA A 26 -5.43 -9.83 -10.09
C ALA A 26 -6.00 -8.61 -10.84
N MET A 27 -5.55 -7.40 -10.54
CA MET A 27 -5.98 -6.20 -11.27
C MET A 27 -5.51 -6.22 -12.73
N ASN A 28 -4.25 -6.60 -12.97
CA ASN A 28 -3.70 -6.72 -14.32
C ASN A 28 -4.49 -7.76 -15.15
N PHE A 29 -4.82 -8.90 -14.56
CA PHE A 29 -5.68 -9.92 -15.18
C PHE A 29 -7.07 -9.38 -15.55
N ILE A 30 -7.72 -8.67 -14.63
CA ILE A 30 -9.05 -8.09 -14.83
C ILE A 30 -9.02 -7.04 -15.94
N LEU A 31 -8.02 -6.15 -15.93
CA LEU A 31 -7.87 -5.07 -16.92
C LEU A 31 -7.50 -5.59 -18.32
N ALA A 32 -6.82 -6.74 -18.40
CA ALA A 32 -6.55 -7.43 -19.66
C ALA A 32 -7.78 -8.17 -20.26
N GLY A 33 -8.94 -8.03 -19.65
CA GLY A 33 -10.17 -8.70 -20.12
C GLY A 33 -10.35 -10.13 -19.56
N GLY A 34 -9.65 -10.49 -18.50
CA GLY A 34 -9.73 -11.81 -17.85
C GLY A 34 -11.06 -12.11 -17.15
N THR A 35 -12.07 -11.25 -17.32
CA THR A 35 -13.38 -11.41 -16.70
C THR A 35 -14.52 -10.94 -17.61
N ARG A 36 -15.73 -11.48 -17.40
CA ARG A 36 -16.98 -11.06 -18.07
C ARG A 36 -17.84 -10.13 -17.22
N LEU A 37 -17.28 -9.54 -16.17
CA LEU A 37 -18.01 -8.59 -15.32
C LEU A 37 -18.28 -7.28 -16.07
N SER A 38 -19.34 -6.58 -15.65
CA SER A 38 -19.62 -5.24 -16.21
C SER A 38 -18.53 -4.23 -15.81
N GLU A 39 -18.32 -3.19 -16.64
CA GLU A 39 -17.32 -2.14 -16.38
C GLU A 39 -17.46 -1.51 -14.99
N GLY A 40 -18.69 -1.28 -14.52
CA GLY A 40 -18.93 -0.73 -13.18
C GLY A 40 -18.41 -1.63 -12.07
N ILE A 41 -18.62 -2.93 -12.16
CA ILE A 41 -18.12 -3.91 -11.19
C ILE A 41 -16.59 -4.04 -11.28
N ILE A 42 -16.02 -4.06 -12.50
CA ILE A 42 -14.57 -4.07 -12.71
C ILE A 42 -13.94 -2.84 -12.04
N ARG A 43 -14.53 -1.66 -12.27
CA ARG A 43 -14.09 -0.41 -11.64
C ARG A 43 -14.09 -0.51 -10.11
N GLU A 44 -15.20 -0.94 -9.50
CA GLU A 44 -15.31 -1.11 -8.06
C GLU A 44 -14.29 -2.10 -7.52
N LEU A 45 -14.10 -3.25 -8.18
CA LEU A 45 -13.10 -4.25 -7.80
C LEU A 45 -11.68 -3.68 -7.85
N CYS A 46 -11.29 -2.98 -8.91
CA CYS A 46 -9.97 -2.39 -9.02
C CYS A 46 -9.70 -1.33 -7.94
N TYR A 47 -10.65 -0.43 -7.69
CA TYR A 47 -10.49 0.56 -6.61
C TYR A 47 -10.51 -0.06 -5.21
N LEU A 48 -11.22 -1.18 -5.01
CA LEU A 48 -11.12 -1.95 -3.77
C LEU A 48 -9.73 -2.54 -3.62
N GLN A 49 -9.15 -3.14 -4.67
CA GLN A 49 -7.79 -3.67 -4.60
C GLN A 49 -6.76 -2.56 -4.35
N LEU A 50 -6.88 -1.41 -5.01
CA LEU A 50 -6.01 -0.25 -4.75
C LEU A 50 -6.12 0.23 -3.29
N ARG A 51 -7.33 0.27 -2.72
CA ARG A 51 -7.52 0.61 -1.31
C ARG A 51 -6.83 -0.39 -0.39
N MET A 52 -7.02 -1.69 -0.63
CA MET A 52 -6.38 -2.75 0.15
C MET A 52 -4.85 -2.71 0.02
N LEU A 53 -4.31 -2.32 -1.13
CA LEU A 53 -2.87 -2.08 -1.32
C LEU A 53 -2.36 -0.92 -0.46
N CYS A 54 -3.11 0.19 -0.37
CA CYS A 54 -2.74 1.29 0.53
C CYS A 54 -2.71 0.84 1.99
N GLU A 55 -3.68 0.04 2.41
CA GLU A 55 -3.75 -0.53 3.76
C GLU A 55 -2.59 -1.51 4.02
N ALA A 56 -2.28 -2.39 3.05
CA ALA A 56 -1.16 -3.32 3.16
C ALA A 56 0.20 -2.59 3.25
N ILE A 57 0.41 -1.53 2.47
CA ILE A 57 1.62 -0.71 2.55
C ILE A 57 1.73 -0.02 3.90
N ALA A 58 0.65 0.56 4.41
CA ALA A 58 0.63 1.21 5.73
C ALA A 58 0.93 0.21 6.86
N LEU A 59 0.33 -0.99 6.81
CA LEU A 59 0.61 -2.06 7.75
C LEU A 59 2.05 -2.58 7.62
N ALA A 60 2.59 -2.69 6.41
CA ALA A 60 3.98 -3.07 6.19
C ALA A 60 4.96 -2.06 6.82
N CYS A 61 4.67 -0.76 6.68
CA CYS A 61 5.43 0.27 7.38
C CYS A 61 5.35 0.10 8.91
N LEU A 62 4.16 -0.18 9.45
CA LEU A 62 3.98 -0.41 10.88
C LEU A 62 4.75 -1.64 11.37
N VAL A 63 4.66 -2.74 10.64
CA VAL A 63 5.38 -3.99 10.97
C VAL A 63 6.89 -3.79 10.92
N ALA A 64 7.41 -3.06 9.92
CA ALA A 64 8.83 -2.76 9.82
C ALA A 64 9.36 -1.92 11.00
N HIS A 65 8.50 -1.11 11.62
CA HIS A 65 8.82 -0.28 12.78
C HIS A 65 8.36 -0.90 14.11
N GLY A 66 7.93 -2.16 14.10
CA GLY A 66 7.38 -2.85 15.27
C GLY A 66 8.36 -3.01 16.44
N ASP A 67 9.67 -2.85 16.23
CA ASP A 67 10.68 -2.88 17.30
C ASP A 67 10.79 -1.54 18.06
N ILE A 68 10.09 -0.49 17.61
CA ILE A 68 9.99 0.77 18.33
C ILE A 68 8.95 0.62 19.45
N ALA A 69 9.33 0.80 20.70
CA ALA A 69 8.47 0.59 21.88
C ALA A 69 7.13 1.36 21.80
N GLU A 70 7.15 2.56 21.23
CA GLU A 70 5.98 3.40 21.02
C GLU A 70 5.02 2.84 19.95
N ALA A 71 5.50 1.99 19.01
CA ALA A 71 4.67 1.32 18.02
C ALA A 71 3.89 0.12 18.62
N HIS A 72 4.30 -0.40 19.78
CA HIS A 72 3.62 -1.48 20.49
C HIS A 72 2.44 -1.02 21.37
N THR A 73 1.92 0.16 21.17
CA THR A 73 0.74 0.58 21.92
C THR A 73 -0.49 -0.19 21.43
N ARG A 74 -1.41 -0.55 22.38
CA ARG A 74 -2.70 -1.20 22.03
C ARG A 74 -3.50 -0.42 20.99
N ARG A 75 -3.22 0.86 20.82
CA ARG A 75 -3.86 1.72 19.81
C ARG A 75 -3.36 1.40 18.41
N PHE A 76 -2.06 1.19 18.23
CA PHE A 76 -1.48 0.79 16.93
C PHE A 76 -1.90 -0.63 16.53
N GLU A 77 -1.90 -1.57 17.48
CA GLU A 77 -2.26 -2.97 17.21
C GLU A 77 -3.70 -3.16 16.71
N ARG A 78 -4.59 -2.18 16.98
CA ARG A 78 -6.00 -2.21 16.58
C ARG A 78 -6.34 -1.27 15.43
N GLU A 79 -5.37 -0.48 14.97
CA GLU A 79 -5.60 0.47 13.89
C GLU A 79 -5.45 -0.24 12.53
N TRP A 80 -6.41 -0.08 11.68
CA TRP A 80 -6.45 -0.62 10.32
C TRP A 80 -6.48 0.48 9.25
N SER A 81 -6.78 1.71 9.62
CA SER A 81 -6.95 2.83 8.70
C SER A 81 -5.59 3.36 8.24
N ALA A 82 -5.30 3.25 6.94
CA ALA A 82 -4.01 3.62 6.37
C ALA A 82 -3.61 5.07 6.72
N ASP A 83 -4.54 6.03 6.66
CA ASP A 83 -4.24 7.43 6.94
C ASP A 83 -3.84 7.67 8.41
N LYS A 84 -4.45 6.95 9.35
CA LYS A 84 -4.11 7.05 10.76
C LYS A 84 -2.78 6.39 11.07
N ILE A 85 -2.51 5.21 10.50
CA ILE A 85 -1.22 4.51 10.64
C ILE A 85 -0.09 5.41 10.11
N ILE A 86 -0.23 5.93 8.91
CA ILE A 86 0.77 6.81 8.27
C ILE A 86 1.05 8.06 9.12
N LYS A 87 0.01 8.76 9.60
CA LYS A 87 0.17 9.94 10.45
C LYS A 87 0.87 9.64 11.78
N GLN A 88 0.56 8.50 12.38
CA GLN A 88 1.18 8.11 13.64
C GLN A 88 2.65 7.72 13.43
N LEU A 89 2.97 6.96 12.37
CA LEU A 89 4.34 6.60 12.03
C LEU A 89 5.18 7.84 11.68
N GLU A 90 4.61 8.81 10.96
CA GLU A 90 5.29 10.06 10.63
C GLU A 90 5.69 10.86 11.86
N ALA A 91 4.86 10.85 12.91
CA ALA A 91 5.18 11.50 14.18
C ALA A 91 6.34 10.80 14.93
N LEU A 92 6.50 9.48 14.75
CA LEU A 92 7.58 8.69 15.38
C LEU A 92 8.89 8.75 14.58
N ASN A 93 8.78 8.63 13.27
CA ASN A 93 9.91 8.64 12.34
C ASN A 93 9.50 9.34 11.02
N PRO A 94 9.90 10.59 10.76
CA PRO A 94 9.53 11.30 9.53
C PRO A 94 9.95 10.60 8.23
N HIS A 95 10.94 9.71 8.31
CA HIS A 95 11.49 8.96 7.17
C HIS A 95 10.99 7.51 7.08
N PHE A 96 9.92 7.17 7.78
CA PHE A 96 9.40 5.79 7.90
C PHE A 96 8.93 5.16 6.59
N PHE A 97 8.59 5.96 5.59
CA PHE A 97 7.96 5.48 4.36
C PHE A 97 8.99 4.79 3.45
N PRO A 98 8.62 3.69 2.77
CA PRO A 98 9.50 3.01 1.84
C PRO A 98 10.02 3.95 0.76
N GLN A 99 11.27 3.76 0.38
CA GLN A 99 11.91 4.47 -0.72
C GLN A 99 12.34 3.44 -1.77
N GLN A 100 11.91 3.64 -3.00
CA GLN A 100 12.36 2.82 -4.10
C GLN A 100 13.90 2.84 -4.17
N ALA A 101 14.50 1.68 -4.40
CA ALA A 101 15.95 1.58 -4.48
C ALA A 101 16.39 0.54 -5.51
N GLU A 102 17.55 0.77 -6.12
CA GLU A 102 18.25 -0.20 -6.93
C GLU A 102 19.47 -0.71 -6.18
N PHE A 103 19.65 -2.02 -6.19
CA PHE A 103 20.75 -2.70 -5.54
C PHE A 103 21.76 -3.13 -6.59
N ALA A 104 23.01 -2.69 -6.42
CA ALA A 104 24.15 -3.13 -7.21
C ALA A 104 25.26 -3.62 -6.26
N PRO A 105 26.20 -4.47 -6.71
CA PRO A 105 27.30 -4.92 -5.86
C PRO A 105 28.03 -3.74 -5.21
N GLY A 106 27.98 -3.66 -3.87
CA GLY A 106 28.62 -2.61 -3.09
C GLY A 106 27.92 -1.23 -3.08
N SER A 107 26.73 -1.10 -3.68
CA SER A 107 26.00 0.18 -3.68
C SER A 107 24.48 0.02 -3.63
N ILE A 108 23.83 0.99 -2.99
CA ILE A 108 22.37 1.14 -2.99
C ILE A 108 22.07 2.55 -3.52
N LYS A 109 21.24 2.64 -4.56
CA LYS A 109 20.77 3.91 -5.10
C LYS A 109 19.29 4.05 -4.83
N ALA A 110 18.91 4.99 -3.96
CA ALA A 110 17.51 5.25 -3.66
C ALA A 110 16.88 6.19 -4.70
N ASN A 111 15.56 6.06 -4.89
CA ASN A 111 14.72 6.94 -5.71
C ASN A 111 15.16 7.03 -7.19
N THR A 112 15.59 5.92 -7.78
CA THR A 112 15.98 5.86 -9.20
C THR A 112 14.76 5.85 -10.13
N LYS A 113 13.58 5.46 -9.63
CA LYS A 113 12.30 5.50 -10.35
C LYS A 113 11.47 6.71 -9.92
N PRO A 114 11.41 7.78 -10.71
CA PRO A 114 10.73 9.02 -10.32
C PRO A 114 9.21 8.85 -10.18
N ASN A 115 8.64 7.84 -10.83
CA ASN A 115 7.22 7.52 -10.80
C ASN A 115 6.79 6.65 -9.62
N ALA A 116 7.72 6.14 -8.80
CA ALA A 116 7.39 5.34 -7.62
C ALA A 116 6.45 6.08 -6.67
N LEU A 117 5.51 5.35 -6.08
CA LEU A 117 4.49 5.90 -5.18
C LEU A 117 5.11 6.65 -4.00
N LYS A 118 4.67 7.87 -3.78
CA LYS A 118 5.08 8.72 -2.65
C LYS A 118 4.08 8.64 -1.50
N LYS A 119 4.51 8.98 -0.29
CA LYS A 119 3.64 8.99 0.90
C LYS A 119 2.37 9.83 0.72
N SER A 120 2.48 11.05 0.20
CA SER A 120 1.32 11.92 -0.07
C SER A 120 0.36 11.29 -1.08
N GLU A 121 0.89 10.69 -2.12
CA GLU A 121 0.11 10.02 -3.16
C GLU A 121 -0.64 8.78 -2.63
N LEU A 122 -0.03 8.03 -1.67
CA LEU A 122 -0.72 6.92 -1.01
C LEU A 122 -1.97 7.41 -0.27
N LEU A 123 -1.87 8.52 0.47
CA LEU A 123 -3.01 9.11 1.18
C LEU A 123 -4.09 9.61 0.22
N ASP A 124 -3.68 10.27 -0.87
CA ASP A 124 -4.59 10.76 -1.90
C ASP A 124 -5.34 9.59 -2.56
N LEU A 125 -4.61 8.53 -2.92
CA LEU A 125 -5.20 7.31 -3.48
C LEU A 125 -6.17 6.63 -2.51
N TYR A 126 -5.78 6.48 -1.24
CA TYR A 126 -6.63 5.88 -0.21
C TYR A 126 -7.96 6.62 -0.06
N ASN A 127 -7.92 7.95 0.00
CA ASN A 127 -9.09 8.80 0.09
C ASN A 127 -9.94 8.75 -1.19
N LYS A 128 -9.30 8.78 -2.35
CA LYS A 128 -9.96 8.63 -3.66
C LYS A 128 -10.73 7.31 -3.73
N CYS A 129 -10.10 6.20 -3.37
CA CYS A 129 -10.74 4.89 -3.34
C CYS A 129 -11.95 4.88 -2.41
N GLY A 130 -11.83 5.46 -1.21
CA GLY A 130 -12.95 5.61 -0.27
C GLY A 130 -14.14 6.33 -0.90
N GLY A 131 -13.89 7.47 -1.54
CA GLY A 131 -14.94 8.25 -2.21
C GLY A 131 -15.60 7.54 -3.38
N LEU A 132 -14.87 6.66 -4.09
CA LEU A 132 -15.40 5.91 -5.23
C LEU A 132 -16.17 4.65 -4.83
N LEU A 133 -15.80 4.01 -3.72
CA LEU A 133 -16.46 2.80 -3.21
C LEU A 133 -17.76 3.10 -2.46
N HIS A 134 -17.94 4.32 -1.97
CA HIS A 134 -19.21 4.72 -1.38
C HIS A 134 -20.22 5.10 -2.46
N ARG A 135 -21.45 4.60 -2.36
CA ARG A 135 -22.53 4.98 -3.28
C ARG A 135 -22.89 6.46 -3.27
N GLY A 136 -22.40 7.18 -2.29
CA GLY A 136 -22.60 8.61 -2.15
C GLY A 136 -23.98 8.97 -1.58
N THR A 137 -24.43 10.19 -1.86
CA THR A 137 -25.71 10.74 -1.39
C THR A 137 -26.83 10.43 -2.38
N LEU A 138 -28.10 10.52 -1.92
CA LEU A 138 -29.28 10.40 -2.79
C LEU A 138 -29.21 11.40 -3.96
N LYS A 139 -28.70 12.61 -3.74
CA LYS A 139 -28.49 13.63 -4.77
C LYS A 139 -27.51 13.14 -5.85
N LYS A 140 -26.40 12.51 -5.45
CA LYS A 140 -25.42 11.92 -6.38
C LYS A 140 -26.05 10.77 -7.17
N LEU A 141 -26.79 9.89 -6.51
CA LEU A 141 -27.50 8.78 -7.16
C LEU A 141 -28.50 9.26 -8.22
N ALA A 142 -29.26 10.31 -7.91
CA ALA A 142 -30.23 10.89 -8.82
C ALA A 142 -29.60 11.60 -10.03
N SER A 143 -28.33 12.02 -9.93
CA SER A 143 -27.58 12.66 -11.02
C SER A 143 -26.68 11.71 -11.80
N THR A 144 -26.53 10.45 -11.37
CA THR A 144 -25.68 9.47 -12.02
C THR A 144 -26.41 8.81 -13.20
N SER A 145 -25.69 8.59 -14.32
CA SER A 145 -26.24 7.85 -15.46
C SER A 145 -26.74 6.47 -15.01
N PRO A 146 -27.88 6.00 -15.51
CA PRO A 146 -28.41 4.65 -15.19
C PRO A 146 -27.45 3.51 -15.61
N PHE A 147 -26.49 3.80 -16.48
CA PHE A 147 -25.47 2.82 -16.92
C PHE A 147 -24.21 2.83 -16.04
N GLY A 148 -24.18 3.62 -14.97
CA GLY A 148 -23.04 3.75 -14.06
C GLY A 148 -21.89 4.58 -14.64
N GLU A 149 -20.83 4.75 -13.83
CA GLU A 149 -19.61 5.42 -14.27
C GLU A 149 -18.71 4.39 -15.00
N ARG A 150 -18.14 4.79 -16.13
CA ARG A 150 -17.20 3.95 -16.88
C ARG A 150 -15.92 3.72 -16.10
N ILE A 151 -15.22 2.63 -16.43
CA ILE A 151 -13.91 2.35 -15.88
C ILE A 151 -12.89 3.40 -16.40
N ASN A 152 -12.12 3.97 -15.49
CA ASN A 152 -10.94 4.76 -15.83
C ASN A 152 -9.70 3.86 -15.77
N ALA A 153 -9.55 3.00 -16.78
CA ALA A 153 -8.44 2.06 -16.84
C ALA A 153 -7.06 2.75 -16.81
N PRO A 154 -6.80 3.85 -17.53
CA PRO A 154 -5.52 4.57 -17.43
C PRO A 154 -5.18 5.04 -16.03
N ASP A 155 -6.15 5.52 -15.26
CA ASP A 155 -5.94 5.94 -13.86
C ASP A 155 -5.55 4.74 -12.97
N ILE A 156 -6.26 3.62 -13.12
CA ILE A 156 -5.97 2.40 -12.35
C ILE A 156 -4.59 1.86 -12.70
N VAL A 157 -4.25 1.77 -13.98
CA VAL A 157 -2.94 1.33 -14.46
C VAL A 157 -1.83 2.23 -13.91
N ASN A 158 -2.01 3.55 -13.95
CA ASN A 158 -1.02 4.49 -13.43
C ASN A 158 -0.77 4.29 -11.92
N TRP A 159 -1.83 4.12 -11.12
CA TRP A 159 -1.67 3.85 -9.69
C TRP A 159 -1.03 2.50 -9.41
N THR A 160 -1.40 1.47 -10.15
CA THR A 160 -0.80 0.14 -10.06
C THR A 160 0.69 0.21 -10.36
N GLN A 161 1.09 0.89 -11.44
CA GLN A 161 2.49 1.06 -11.82
C GLN A 161 3.31 1.81 -10.76
N LYS A 162 2.74 2.86 -10.17
CA LYS A 162 3.41 3.59 -9.07
C LYS A 162 3.69 2.69 -7.86
N ILE A 163 2.74 1.81 -7.53
CA ILE A 163 2.89 0.86 -6.44
C ILE A 163 3.92 -0.22 -6.79
N GLU A 164 3.89 -0.76 -8.01
CA GLU A 164 4.89 -1.71 -8.51
C GLU A 164 6.30 -1.11 -8.51
N ASP A 165 6.44 0.13 -8.97
CA ASP A 165 7.72 0.84 -8.97
C ASP A 165 8.27 1.03 -7.55
N LEU A 166 7.41 1.25 -6.56
CA LEU A 166 7.82 1.35 -5.16
C LEU A 166 8.18 -0.02 -4.59
N LEU A 167 7.28 -1.01 -4.70
CA LEU A 167 7.39 -2.28 -3.98
C LEU A 167 8.34 -3.28 -4.63
N GLY A 168 8.58 -3.19 -5.93
CA GLY A 168 9.43 -4.13 -6.66
C GLY A 168 10.86 -4.20 -6.11
N SER A 169 11.40 -3.07 -5.63
CA SER A 169 12.70 -3.01 -4.95
C SER A 169 12.76 -1.75 -4.11
N HIS A 170 12.89 -1.85 -2.80
CA HIS A 170 12.85 -0.70 -1.90
C HIS A 170 13.64 -0.90 -0.61
N ILE A 171 13.88 0.20 0.06
CA ILE A 171 14.46 0.27 1.40
C ILE A 171 13.46 0.93 2.35
N ILE A 172 13.49 0.53 3.61
CA ILE A 172 12.77 1.21 4.70
C ILE A 172 13.81 1.77 5.67
N PRO A 173 13.87 3.10 5.86
CA PRO A 173 14.71 3.71 6.87
C PRO A 173 14.14 3.44 8.26
N LEU A 174 14.83 2.63 9.06
CA LEU A 174 14.48 2.37 10.45
C LEU A 174 15.23 3.31 11.37
N LYS A 175 14.53 3.91 12.33
CA LYS A 175 15.16 4.70 13.40
C LYS A 175 15.57 3.73 14.50
N LEU A 176 16.87 3.51 14.67
CA LEU A 176 17.41 2.84 15.84
C LEU A 176 17.42 3.81 17.03
N THR A 177 17.28 3.28 18.25
CA THR A 177 17.07 4.01 19.51
C THR A 177 18.22 4.91 19.97
N THR A 178 19.29 5.06 19.22
CA THR A 178 20.37 6.03 19.48
C THR A 178 21.10 6.36 18.17
N ASP A 179 20.91 7.55 17.66
CA ASP A 179 21.69 8.24 16.60
C ASP A 179 22.10 7.49 15.31
N ALA A 180 21.74 6.24 15.13
CA ALA A 180 22.03 5.46 13.93
C ALA A 180 20.76 5.12 13.16
N THR A 181 20.68 5.51 11.91
CA THR A 181 19.63 5.06 10.98
C THR A 181 20.09 3.75 10.34
N THR A 182 19.41 2.65 10.64
CA THR A 182 19.62 1.40 9.91
C THR A 182 18.65 1.33 8.74
N VAL A 183 19.17 0.94 7.59
CA VAL A 183 18.40 0.72 6.38
C VAL A 183 18.18 -0.77 6.24
N THR A 184 16.92 -1.22 6.34
CA THR A 184 16.56 -2.60 6.00
C THR A 184 16.15 -2.64 4.54
N SER A 185 16.84 -3.43 3.74
CA SER A 185 16.51 -3.63 2.33
C SER A 185 15.58 -4.83 2.15
N VAL A 186 14.54 -4.65 1.36
CA VAL A 186 13.68 -5.75 0.90
C VAL A 186 13.67 -5.75 -0.61
N ILE A 187 14.01 -6.89 -1.20
CA ILE A 187 13.89 -7.17 -2.64
C ILE A 187 12.79 -8.20 -2.77
N LEU A 188 11.79 -7.93 -3.57
CA LEU A 188 10.74 -8.88 -3.96
C LEU A 188 11.09 -9.55 -5.27
#